data_bff8fab6e70fae2c86cd5f141d3ef9d8
#
_entry.id   bff8fab6e70fae2c86cd5f141d3ef9d8
#
_cell.length_a   1.000
_cell.length_b   1.000
_cell.length_c   1.000
_cell.angle_alpha   90.00
_cell.angle_beta   90.00
_cell.angle_gamma   90.00
#
_symmetry.space_group_name_H-M   'P 1'
#
loop_
_entity.id
_entity.type
_entity.pdbx_description
1 polymer ?
#
loop_
_entity_poly.entity_id
_entity_poly.type
_entity_poly.pdbx_seq_one_letter_code
_entity_poly.pdbx_strand_id
1 'polypeptide(L)'
;LSRELGCSIVEISALKGTGVMEAAEAAVEAGRTTKTVPMHTFSGVVEHALAHIEEAAVHTMPPEQQRWYAIKIFERDEKVLDQMNLNPELMEHIEGDIQAAEKELDDDAESIITNERYVYIASVMKGCYRKKSAGRLSTSDKIDRVVTNRFAALPIFAVVMFIVYFMSVT
;
A
#
# COMPACT_ATOMS: atom_id res chain seq x y z
N LEU A 1 -2.58 -15.03 -5.79
CA LEU A 1 -2.06 -13.67 -5.87
C LEU A 1 -1.73 -13.31 -7.33
N SER A 2 -0.91 -14.11 -8.04
CA SER A 2 -0.59 -13.88 -9.46
C SER A 2 -1.85 -13.74 -10.34
N ARG A 3 -2.87 -14.56 -10.10
CA ARG A 3 -4.15 -14.49 -10.83
C ARG A 3 -4.91 -13.21 -10.53
N GLU A 4 -4.91 -12.76 -9.28
CA GLU A 4 -5.60 -11.54 -8.85
C GLU A 4 -4.91 -10.26 -9.35
N LEU A 5 -3.58 -10.28 -9.44
CA LEU A 5 -2.80 -9.13 -9.87
C LEU A 5 -2.49 -9.13 -11.38
N GLY A 6 -2.80 -10.22 -12.09
CA GLY A 6 -2.55 -10.35 -13.53
C GLY A 6 -1.07 -10.33 -13.93
N CYS A 7 -0.14 -10.56 -12.99
CA CYS A 7 1.30 -10.54 -13.26
C CYS A 7 2.02 -11.74 -12.63
N SER A 8 3.23 -12.01 -13.10
CA SER A 8 4.11 -13.03 -12.51
C SER A 8 4.58 -12.59 -11.13
N ILE A 9 4.57 -13.53 -10.18
CA ILE A 9 5.05 -13.31 -8.83
C ILE A 9 6.14 -14.31 -8.52
N VAL A 10 7.28 -13.81 -8.07
CA VAL A 10 8.45 -14.61 -7.70
C VAL A 10 8.74 -14.40 -6.21
N GLU A 11 8.89 -15.50 -5.48
CA GLU A 11 9.28 -15.47 -4.06
C GLU A 11 10.79 -15.32 -3.93
N ILE A 12 11.23 -14.27 -3.25
CA ILE A 12 12.65 -13.99 -3.04
C ILE A 12 12.98 -13.85 -1.55
N SER A 13 14.22 -14.16 -1.20
CA SER A 13 14.81 -13.80 0.08
C SER A 13 16.12 -13.06 -0.16
N ALA A 14 16.11 -11.74 -0.02
CA ALA A 14 17.30 -10.90 -0.20
C ALA A 14 18.43 -11.28 0.78
N LEU A 15 18.06 -11.60 2.03
CA LEU A 15 19.02 -12.04 3.06
C LEU A 15 19.72 -13.36 2.71
N LYS A 16 19.01 -14.31 2.11
CA LYS A 16 19.53 -15.63 1.74
C LYS A 16 20.03 -15.69 0.29
N GLY A 17 19.79 -14.66 -0.50
CA GLY A 17 20.10 -14.62 -1.93
C GLY A 17 19.27 -15.60 -2.80
N THR A 18 18.20 -16.19 -2.23
CA THR A 18 17.36 -17.14 -2.97
C THR A 18 16.31 -16.43 -3.81
N GLY A 19 16.05 -16.94 -5.04
CA GLY A 19 15.01 -16.43 -5.95
C GLY A 19 15.36 -15.12 -6.66
N VAL A 20 16.52 -14.51 -6.40
CA VAL A 20 16.90 -13.19 -6.97
C VAL A 20 17.13 -13.28 -8.47
N MET A 21 17.80 -14.33 -8.95
CA MET A 21 18.06 -14.52 -10.38
C MET A 21 16.77 -14.86 -11.13
N GLU A 22 15.92 -15.71 -10.56
CA GLU A 22 14.62 -16.05 -11.11
C GLU A 22 13.72 -14.81 -11.23
N ALA A 23 13.80 -13.90 -10.25
CA ALA A 23 13.07 -12.64 -10.32
C ALA A 23 13.59 -11.73 -11.43
N ALA A 24 14.91 -11.65 -11.62
CA ALA A 24 15.51 -10.88 -12.70
C ALA A 24 15.14 -11.44 -14.08
N GLU A 25 15.20 -12.75 -14.25
CA GLU A 25 14.81 -13.42 -15.49
C GLU A 25 13.32 -13.22 -15.79
N ALA A 26 12.46 -13.37 -14.79
CA ALA A 26 11.02 -13.13 -14.92
C ALA A 26 10.71 -11.66 -15.27
N ALA A 27 11.46 -10.70 -14.74
CA ALA A 27 11.30 -9.28 -15.06
C ALA A 27 11.70 -8.98 -16.50
N VAL A 28 12.82 -9.56 -16.99
CA VAL A 28 13.27 -9.41 -18.38
C VAL A 28 12.24 -10.02 -19.35
N GLU A 29 11.71 -11.20 -19.04
CA GLU A 29 10.70 -11.85 -19.87
C GLU A 29 9.39 -11.07 -19.90
N ALA A 30 8.93 -10.56 -18.75
CA ALA A 30 7.75 -9.69 -18.67
C ALA A 30 7.93 -8.42 -19.51
N GLY A 31 9.13 -7.81 -19.50
CA GLY A 31 9.44 -6.64 -20.31
C GLY A 31 9.45 -6.89 -21.82
N ARG A 32 9.64 -8.15 -22.25
CA ARG A 32 9.62 -8.56 -23.68
C ARG A 32 8.24 -8.91 -24.18
N THR A 33 7.33 -9.35 -23.30
CA THR A 33 6.05 -9.93 -23.71
C THR A 33 4.96 -8.91 -23.83
N THR A 34 4.35 -8.50 -22.77
CA THR A 34 3.16 -7.63 -22.82
C THR A 34 3.20 -6.59 -21.72
N LYS A 35 2.92 -5.34 -22.09
CA LYS A 35 2.66 -4.30 -21.09
C LYS A 35 1.29 -4.53 -20.48
N THR A 36 1.22 -4.68 -19.18
CA THR A 36 -0.02 -4.81 -18.43
C THR A 36 -0.60 -3.43 -18.13
N VAL A 37 -1.85 -3.22 -18.52
CA VAL A 37 -2.62 -2.06 -18.09
C VAL A 37 -3.11 -2.33 -16.67
N PRO A 38 -2.95 -1.41 -15.72
CA PRO A 38 -3.49 -1.57 -14.38
C PRO A 38 -5.01 -1.76 -14.42
N MET A 39 -5.50 -2.84 -13.80
CA MET A 39 -6.93 -3.19 -13.78
C MET A 39 -7.63 -2.75 -12.48
N HIS A 40 -6.93 -2.07 -11.59
CA HIS A 40 -7.50 -1.63 -10.35
C HIS A 40 -8.43 -0.43 -10.54
N THR A 41 -9.65 -0.54 -10.03
CA THR A 41 -10.64 0.54 -9.96
C THR A 41 -10.80 0.99 -8.52
N PHE A 42 -10.91 2.30 -8.32
CA PHE A 42 -11.16 2.92 -7.03
C PHE A 42 -12.67 3.06 -6.74
N SER A 43 -13.05 3.69 -5.63
CA SER A 43 -14.45 4.02 -5.34
C SER A 43 -15.04 4.98 -6.38
N GLY A 44 -16.38 4.97 -6.50
CA GLY A 44 -17.08 5.66 -7.59
C GLY A 44 -16.70 7.11 -7.82
N VAL A 45 -16.59 7.94 -6.77
CA VAL A 45 -16.25 9.37 -6.89
C VAL A 45 -14.80 9.57 -7.30
N VAL A 46 -13.88 8.78 -6.76
CA VAL A 46 -12.46 8.84 -7.13
C VAL A 46 -12.27 8.37 -8.56
N GLU A 47 -12.91 7.27 -8.92
CA GLU A 47 -12.85 6.72 -10.28
C GLU A 47 -13.38 7.71 -11.32
N HIS A 48 -14.46 8.42 -11.00
CA HIS A 48 -15.01 9.45 -11.86
C HIS A 48 -14.02 10.62 -12.08
N ALA A 49 -13.42 11.12 -11.00
CA ALA A 49 -12.43 12.18 -11.09
C ALA A 49 -11.18 11.72 -11.88
N LEU A 50 -10.71 10.50 -11.65
CA LEU A 50 -9.56 9.96 -12.39
C LEU A 50 -9.87 9.76 -13.88
N ALA A 51 -11.07 9.31 -14.24
CA ALA A 51 -11.47 9.17 -15.64
C ALA A 51 -11.51 10.52 -16.36
N HIS A 52 -11.99 11.58 -15.70
CA HIS A 52 -11.94 12.94 -16.25
C HIS A 52 -10.51 13.43 -16.45
N ILE A 53 -9.62 13.18 -15.48
CA ILE A 53 -8.19 13.53 -15.61
C ILE A 53 -7.54 12.73 -16.75
N GLU A 54 -7.84 11.43 -16.87
CA GLU A 54 -7.32 10.59 -17.95
C GLU A 54 -7.72 11.15 -19.33
N GLU A 55 -8.98 11.50 -19.50
CA GLU A 55 -9.49 12.06 -20.75
C GLU A 55 -8.93 13.46 -21.04
N ALA A 56 -8.89 14.32 -20.04
CA ALA A 56 -8.56 15.73 -20.23
C ALA A 56 -7.04 15.99 -20.34
N ALA A 57 -6.22 15.28 -19.57
CA ALA A 57 -4.80 15.60 -19.43
C ALA A 57 -3.84 14.57 -20.06
N VAL A 58 -4.19 13.28 -20.09
CA VAL A 58 -3.23 12.21 -20.40
C VAL A 58 -3.67 11.26 -21.51
N HIS A 59 -4.81 11.48 -22.18
CA HIS A 59 -5.35 10.62 -23.23
C HIS A 59 -4.38 10.37 -24.41
N THR A 60 -3.41 11.26 -24.63
CA THR A 60 -2.39 11.12 -25.68
C THR A 60 -1.21 10.24 -25.25
N MET A 61 -1.12 9.88 -23.99
CA MET A 61 -0.06 9.03 -23.46
C MET A 61 -0.33 7.54 -23.72
N PRO A 62 0.70 6.68 -23.64
CA PRO A 62 0.50 5.23 -23.72
C PRO A 62 -0.49 4.76 -22.65
N PRO A 63 -1.44 3.87 -22.98
CA PRO A 63 -2.51 3.43 -22.06
C PRO A 63 -1.99 2.90 -20.71
N GLU A 64 -0.82 2.24 -20.73
CA GLU A 64 -0.18 1.71 -19.53
C GLU A 64 0.32 2.79 -18.56
N GLN A 65 0.43 4.04 -19.00
CA GLN A 65 0.91 5.17 -18.22
C GLN A 65 -0.22 6.11 -17.76
N GLN A 66 -1.32 6.19 -18.52
CA GLN A 66 -2.40 7.13 -18.27
C GLN A 66 -2.89 7.11 -16.84
N ARG A 67 -3.17 5.91 -16.31
CA ARG A 67 -3.67 5.71 -14.94
C ARG A 67 -2.70 6.23 -13.87
N TRP A 68 -1.41 5.97 -14.05
CA TRP A 68 -0.40 6.42 -13.10
C TRP A 68 -0.31 7.95 -13.07
N TYR A 69 -0.28 8.58 -14.25
CA TYR A 69 -0.23 10.04 -14.32
C TYR A 69 -1.52 10.68 -13.80
N ALA A 70 -2.69 10.11 -14.08
CA ALA A 70 -3.96 10.61 -13.56
C ALA A 70 -3.99 10.59 -12.02
N ILE A 71 -3.53 9.50 -11.41
CA ILE A 71 -3.41 9.40 -9.95
C ILE A 71 -2.45 10.47 -9.41
N LYS A 72 -1.31 10.69 -10.06
CA LYS A 72 -0.32 11.69 -9.63
C LYS A 72 -0.84 13.13 -9.77
N ILE A 73 -1.62 13.42 -10.79
CA ILE A 73 -2.31 14.71 -10.93
C ILE A 73 -3.36 14.86 -9.81
N PHE A 74 -4.13 13.84 -9.53
CA PHE A 74 -5.12 13.83 -8.45
C PHE A 74 -4.47 14.06 -7.07
N GLU A 75 -3.33 13.42 -6.80
CA GLU A 75 -2.51 13.63 -5.59
C GLU A 75 -1.81 15.00 -5.56
N ARG A 76 -1.92 15.83 -6.62
CA ARG A 76 -1.19 17.10 -6.78
C ARG A 76 0.33 16.96 -6.64
N ASP A 77 0.91 15.88 -7.20
CA ASP A 77 2.37 15.65 -7.18
C ASP A 77 3.08 16.77 -7.96
N GLU A 78 3.78 17.63 -7.21
CA GLU A 78 4.43 18.84 -7.78
C GLU A 78 5.39 18.49 -8.91
N LYS A 79 6.17 17.41 -8.79
CA LYS A 79 7.15 17.01 -9.81
C LYS A 79 6.49 16.60 -11.12
N VAL A 80 5.35 15.92 -11.02
CA VAL A 80 4.59 15.50 -12.19
C VAL A 80 3.89 16.71 -12.84
N LEU A 81 3.30 17.57 -12.03
CA LEU A 81 2.65 18.79 -12.53
C LEU A 81 3.64 19.71 -13.25
N ASP A 82 4.83 19.95 -12.69
CA ASP A 82 5.91 20.72 -13.29
C ASP A 82 6.38 20.10 -14.61
N GLN A 83 6.51 18.78 -14.66
CA GLN A 83 6.96 18.06 -15.84
C GLN A 83 5.92 18.10 -16.98
N MET A 84 4.65 18.03 -16.64
CA MET A 84 3.56 17.99 -17.63
C MET A 84 3.22 19.36 -18.18
N ASN A 85 3.48 20.43 -17.44
CA ASN A 85 3.22 21.82 -17.84
C ASN A 85 1.80 22.02 -18.44
N LEU A 86 0.79 21.57 -17.68
CA LEU A 86 -0.61 21.61 -18.11
C LEU A 86 -1.12 23.05 -18.24
N ASN A 87 -2.10 23.25 -19.15
CA ASN A 87 -2.75 24.54 -19.32
C ASN A 87 -3.47 24.94 -18.00
N PRO A 88 -3.33 26.21 -17.55
CA PRO A 88 -4.00 26.70 -16.34
C PRO A 88 -5.51 26.48 -16.30
N GLU A 89 -6.21 26.69 -17.42
CA GLU A 89 -7.67 26.47 -17.51
C GLU A 89 -8.03 24.98 -17.29
N LEU A 90 -7.21 24.06 -17.82
CA LEU A 90 -7.37 22.64 -17.61
C LEU A 90 -7.11 22.26 -16.15
N MET A 91 -6.07 22.85 -15.54
CA MET A 91 -5.76 22.62 -14.13
C MET A 91 -6.88 23.11 -13.21
N GLU A 92 -7.50 24.25 -13.50
CA GLU A 92 -8.65 24.74 -12.74
C GLU A 92 -9.84 23.76 -12.80
N HIS A 93 -10.10 23.21 -13.98
CA HIS A 93 -11.15 22.21 -14.16
C HIS A 93 -10.87 20.92 -13.37
N ILE A 94 -9.66 20.37 -13.50
CA ILE A 94 -9.21 19.19 -12.76
C ILE A 94 -9.27 19.42 -11.25
N GLU A 95 -8.84 20.60 -10.80
CA GLU A 95 -8.88 20.96 -9.38
C GLU A 95 -10.31 20.99 -8.83
N GLY A 96 -11.29 21.41 -9.66
CA GLY A 96 -12.71 21.32 -9.31
C GLY A 96 -13.18 19.88 -9.05
N ASP A 97 -12.76 18.93 -9.87
CA ASP A 97 -13.09 17.51 -9.71
C ASP A 97 -12.42 16.91 -8.45
N ILE A 98 -11.16 17.29 -8.20
CA ILE A 98 -10.43 16.86 -7.00
C ILE A 98 -11.10 17.38 -5.74
N GLN A 99 -11.43 18.68 -5.69
CA GLN A 99 -12.10 19.29 -4.53
C GLN A 99 -13.50 18.70 -4.30
N ALA A 100 -14.21 18.33 -5.36
CA ALA A 100 -15.49 17.64 -5.23
C ALA A 100 -15.33 16.26 -4.57
N ALA A 101 -14.29 15.50 -4.93
CA ALA A 101 -13.98 14.22 -4.32
C ALA A 101 -13.53 14.38 -2.86
N GLU A 102 -12.67 15.35 -2.57
CA GLU A 102 -12.21 15.66 -1.20
C GLU A 102 -13.39 16.05 -0.28
N LYS A 103 -14.29 16.86 -0.80
CA LYS A 103 -15.50 17.26 -0.05
C LYS A 103 -16.45 16.10 0.21
N GLU A 104 -16.63 15.18 -0.76
CA GLU A 104 -17.52 14.04 -0.61
C GLU A 104 -16.97 13.01 0.36
N LEU A 105 -15.63 12.81 0.35
CA LEU A 105 -14.95 11.82 1.21
C LEU A 105 -14.42 12.40 2.52
N ASP A 106 -14.54 13.73 2.72
CA ASP A 106 -14.09 14.45 3.92
C ASP A 106 -12.61 14.19 4.26
N ASP A 107 -11.76 14.12 3.22
CA ASP A 107 -10.32 13.87 3.37
C ASP A 107 -9.54 14.53 2.21
N ASP A 108 -8.21 14.65 2.33
CA ASP A 108 -7.36 15.17 1.28
C ASP A 108 -7.05 14.12 0.19
N ALA A 109 -6.69 14.58 -1.01
CA ALA A 109 -6.50 13.73 -2.17
C ALA A 109 -5.44 12.63 -1.97
N GLU A 110 -4.33 12.90 -1.26
CA GLU A 110 -3.29 11.92 -0.99
C GLU A 110 -3.77 10.84 -0.02
N SER A 111 -4.48 11.25 1.04
CA SER A 111 -5.09 10.34 2.01
C SER A 111 -6.17 9.47 1.36
N ILE A 112 -7.00 10.04 0.51
CA ILE A 112 -8.03 9.33 -0.27
C ILE A 112 -7.40 8.22 -1.09
N ILE A 113 -6.41 8.52 -1.92
CA ILE A 113 -5.73 7.52 -2.76
C ILE A 113 -5.03 6.46 -1.91
N THR A 114 -4.42 6.87 -0.80
CA THR A 114 -3.78 5.93 0.13
C THR A 114 -4.80 4.98 0.75
N ASN A 115 -5.94 5.48 1.21
CA ASN A 115 -7.02 4.66 1.75
C ASN A 115 -7.57 3.68 0.70
N GLU A 116 -7.84 4.15 -0.50
CA GLU A 116 -8.31 3.31 -1.62
C GLU A 116 -7.33 2.17 -1.93
N ARG A 117 -6.02 2.44 -1.92
CA ARG A 117 -4.97 1.42 -2.07
C ARG A 117 -5.04 0.38 -0.95
N TYR A 118 -5.24 0.79 0.31
CA TYR A 118 -5.38 -0.13 1.43
C TYR A 118 -6.64 -0.99 1.34
N VAL A 119 -7.75 -0.41 0.91
CA VAL A 119 -9.01 -1.14 0.67
C VAL A 119 -8.79 -2.22 -0.38
N TYR A 120 -8.14 -1.87 -1.49
CA TYR A 120 -7.81 -2.83 -2.54
C TYR A 120 -6.89 -3.95 -2.05
N ILE A 121 -5.78 -3.61 -1.38
CA ILE A 121 -4.85 -4.58 -0.80
C ILE A 121 -5.59 -5.53 0.15
N ALA A 122 -6.45 -4.99 1.02
CA ALA A 122 -7.24 -5.81 1.95
C ALA A 122 -8.19 -6.77 1.21
N SER A 123 -8.80 -6.34 0.11
CA SER A 123 -9.66 -7.17 -0.72
C SER A 123 -8.90 -8.33 -1.37
N VAL A 124 -7.75 -8.05 -1.98
CA VAL A 124 -6.87 -9.05 -2.59
C VAL A 124 -6.34 -10.03 -1.53
N MET A 125 -5.91 -9.52 -0.39
CA MET A 125 -5.40 -10.34 0.72
C MET A 125 -6.45 -11.28 1.28
N LYS A 126 -7.70 -10.86 1.35
CA LYS A 126 -8.81 -11.70 1.84
C LYS A 126 -8.98 -12.98 0.99
N GLY A 127 -8.74 -12.89 -0.31
CA GLY A 127 -8.78 -14.04 -1.23
C GLY A 127 -7.49 -14.87 -1.27
N CYS A 128 -6.34 -14.26 -1.01
CA CYS A 128 -5.03 -14.86 -1.21
C CYS A 128 -4.33 -15.35 0.06
N TYR A 129 -4.68 -14.81 1.23
CA TYR A 129 -4.00 -15.09 2.49
C TYR A 129 -4.75 -16.10 3.34
N ARG A 130 -4.12 -17.24 3.61
CA ARG A 130 -4.62 -18.24 4.55
C ARG A 130 -3.61 -18.44 5.69
N LYS A 131 -3.93 -17.91 6.87
CA LYS A 131 -3.05 -18.02 8.04
C LYS A 131 -2.90 -19.50 8.43
N LYS A 132 -1.71 -20.09 8.24
CA LYS A 132 -1.41 -21.50 8.60
C LYS A 132 -1.57 -21.80 10.09
N SER A 133 -1.43 -20.79 10.94
CA SER A 133 -1.49 -20.89 12.41
C SER A 133 -2.70 -20.16 13.01
N ALA A 134 -3.85 -20.16 12.30
CA ALA A 134 -5.08 -19.60 12.86
C ALA A 134 -5.43 -20.33 14.17
N GLY A 135 -5.32 -19.65 15.30
CA GLY A 135 -5.57 -20.19 16.63
C GLY A 135 -4.33 -20.64 17.43
N ARG A 136 -3.13 -20.68 16.86
CA ARG A 136 -1.90 -20.87 17.64
C ARG A 136 -1.28 -19.53 18.03
N LEU A 137 -1.29 -19.24 19.32
CA LEU A 137 -0.55 -18.11 19.87
C LEU A 137 0.95 -18.31 19.60
N SER A 138 1.62 -17.29 19.08
CA SER A 138 3.08 -17.29 18.97
C SER A 138 3.70 -17.37 20.37
N THR A 139 4.97 -17.75 20.46
CA THR A 139 5.68 -17.75 21.75
C THR A 139 5.71 -16.34 22.36
N SER A 140 5.87 -15.32 21.54
CA SER A 140 5.76 -13.92 21.96
C SER A 140 4.39 -13.58 22.56
N ASP A 141 3.30 -13.98 21.88
CA ASP A 141 1.94 -13.73 22.39
C ASP A 141 1.67 -14.42 23.72
N LYS A 142 2.27 -15.61 23.93
CA LYS A 142 2.17 -16.34 25.20
C LYS A 142 2.91 -15.63 26.32
N ILE A 143 4.13 -15.14 26.03
CA ILE A 143 4.94 -14.38 26.99
C ILE A 143 4.23 -13.08 27.33
N ASP A 144 3.77 -12.34 26.31
CA ASP A 144 3.06 -11.09 26.47
C ASP A 144 1.79 -11.27 27.33
N ARG A 145 1.02 -12.32 27.06
CA ARG A 145 -0.18 -12.64 27.86
C ARG A 145 0.13 -12.92 29.33
N VAL A 146 1.32 -13.46 29.66
CA VAL A 146 1.72 -13.68 31.05
C VAL A 146 2.22 -12.40 31.69
N VAL A 147 3.06 -11.64 30.98
CA VAL A 147 3.67 -10.39 31.48
C VAL A 147 2.62 -9.28 31.65
N THR A 148 1.66 -9.18 30.75
CA THR A 148 0.57 -8.18 30.78
C THR A 148 -0.62 -8.62 31.63
N ASN A 149 -0.61 -9.83 32.17
CA ASN A 149 -1.67 -10.30 33.07
C ASN A 149 -1.71 -9.47 34.35
N ARG A 150 -2.86 -8.86 34.63
CA ARG A 150 -3.08 -7.96 35.78
C ARG A 150 -2.64 -8.53 37.13
N PHE A 151 -2.79 -9.86 37.32
CA PHE A 151 -2.42 -10.52 38.59
C PHE A 151 -0.97 -11.03 38.59
N ALA A 152 -0.43 -11.41 37.42
CA ALA A 152 0.94 -11.89 37.29
C ALA A 152 1.96 -10.75 37.17
N ALA A 153 1.58 -9.58 36.66
CA ALA A 153 2.46 -8.45 36.46
C ALA A 153 3.09 -7.93 37.78
N LEU A 154 2.33 -7.86 38.87
CA LEU A 154 2.82 -7.39 40.16
C LEU A 154 3.92 -8.29 40.76
N PRO A 155 3.75 -9.62 40.90
CA PRO A 155 4.81 -10.50 41.41
C PRO A 155 6.01 -10.52 40.44
N ILE A 156 5.81 -10.53 39.13
CA ILE A 156 6.91 -10.48 38.15
C ILE A 156 7.71 -9.20 38.33
N PHE A 157 7.05 -8.04 38.47
CA PHE A 157 7.70 -6.75 38.72
C PHE A 157 8.52 -6.79 40.01
N ALA A 158 7.95 -7.33 41.10
CA ALA A 158 8.65 -7.42 42.39
C ALA A 158 9.92 -8.28 42.29
N VAL A 159 9.86 -9.42 41.56
CA VAL A 159 11.02 -10.31 41.36
C VAL A 159 12.09 -9.57 40.51
N VAL A 160 11.71 -8.91 39.44
CA VAL A 160 12.65 -8.15 38.60
C VAL A 160 13.32 -7.04 39.40
N MET A 161 12.55 -6.27 40.17
CA MET A 161 13.10 -5.21 41.02
C MET A 161 14.03 -5.75 42.10
N PHE A 162 13.70 -6.90 42.68
CA PHE A 162 14.58 -7.58 43.66
C PHE A 162 15.92 -7.99 43.02
N ILE A 163 15.88 -8.55 41.81
CA ILE A 163 17.11 -8.95 41.09
C ILE A 163 17.97 -7.75 40.77
N VAL A 164 17.35 -6.66 40.23
CA VAL A 164 18.06 -5.42 39.90
C VAL A 164 18.68 -4.80 41.15
N TYR A 165 17.95 -4.75 42.26
CA TYR A 165 18.47 -4.22 43.53
C TYR A 165 19.63 -5.06 44.04
N PHE A 166 19.49 -6.38 44.04
CA PHE A 166 20.54 -7.31 44.48
C PHE A 166 21.84 -7.15 43.67
N MET A 167 21.71 -7.08 42.33
CA MET A 167 22.87 -6.86 41.44
C MET A 167 23.50 -5.47 41.59
N SER A 168 22.75 -4.46 42.03
CA SER A 168 23.23 -3.11 42.20
C SER A 168 23.98 -2.90 43.53
N VAL A 169 23.71 -3.73 44.54
CA VAL A 169 24.25 -3.58 45.89
C VAL A 169 25.43 -4.54 46.13
N THR A 170 25.57 -5.60 45.31
CA THR A 170 26.68 -6.57 45.39
C THR A 170 27.79 -6.18 44.44
#